data_13bf8aed5eefac3a53d56106c280360f
#
_entry.id   13bf8aed5eefac3a53d56106c280360f
#
_cell.length_a   1.000
_cell.length_b   1.000
_cell.length_c   1.000
_cell.angle_alpha   90.00
_cell.angle_beta   90.00
_cell.angle_gamma   90.00
#
_symmetry.space_group_name_H-M   'P 1'
#
loop_
_entity.id
_entity.type
_entity.pdbx_description
1 polymer ?
#
loop_
_entity_poly.entity_id
_entity_poly.type
_entity_poly.pdbx_seq_one_letter_code
_entity_poly.pdbx_strand_id
1 'polypeptide(L)'
;VLTVIGSSPDRQAWLADCSASLGREHIAVVSFGFELAKIRWVMENTSVNRFLFLQDSWVIKSDKFWDLLEQFEGSVALTRDPYFFGCYAGVYERHVIDRIGVPVVTDKAHSILLEIDWHRRYVEASGEPTVLFPELTDKNATDVVERHGRKNLVLENDLVVKWKGTWC
;
A
#
# COMPACT_ATOMS: atom_id res chain seq x y z
N VAL A 1 3.62 -1.47 14.74
CA VAL A 1 2.71 -1.98 13.70
C VAL A 1 3.44 -2.99 12.80
N LEU A 2 2.81 -4.12 12.48
CA LEU A 2 3.37 -5.08 11.53
C LEU A 2 3.41 -4.44 10.14
N THR A 3 4.52 -4.59 9.43
CA THR A 3 4.63 -4.17 8.03
C THR A 3 4.46 -5.39 7.11
N VAL A 4 3.62 -5.25 6.11
CA VAL A 4 3.34 -6.26 5.10
C VAL A 4 3.63 -5.68 3.71
N ILE A 5 4.46 -6.36 2.94
CA ILE A 5 4.72 -6.01 1.53
C ILE A 5 3.93 -6.96 0.64
N GLY A 6 3.09 -6.41 -0.21
CA GLY A 6 2.44 -7.15 -1.30
C GLY A 6 3.30 -7.14 -2.55
N SER A 7 3.60 -8.32 -3.08
CA SER A 7 4.40 -8.50 -4.30
C SER A 7 3.88 -9.66 -5.14
N SER A 8 4.47 -9.86 -6.30
CA SER A 8 4.21 -11.02 -7.16
C SER A 8 5.53 -11.67 -7.59
N PRO A 9 5.51 -12.96 -8.02
CA PRO A 9 6.73 -13.69 -8.33
C PRO A 9 7.61 -13.08 -9.43
N ASP A 10 7.02 -12.30 -10.32
CA ASP A 10 7.70 -11.59 -11.41
C ASP A 10 8.28 -10.22 -11.02
N ARG A 11 8.18 -9.85 -9.73
CA ARG A 11 8.58 -8.54 -9.21
C ARG A 11 9.67 -8.59 -8.14
N GLN A 12 10.55 -9.57 -8.21
CA GLN A 12 11.56 -9.81 -7.17
C GLN A 12 12.50 -8.63 -6.94
N ALA A 13 12.88 -7.90 -7.99
CA ALA A 13 13.74 -6.72 -7.86
C ALA A 13 13.03 -5.57 -7.12
N TRP A 14 11.75 -5.38 -7.37
CA TRP A 14 10.92 -4.41 -6.63
C TRP A 14 10.80 -4.79 -5.16
N LEU A 15 10.52 -6.07 -4.89
CA LEU A 15 10.42 -6.56 -3.53
C LEU A 15 11.74 -6.39 -2.77
N ALA A 16 12.88 -6.67 -3.40
CA ALA A 16 14.19 -6.51 -2.79
C ALA A 16 14.47 -5.05 -2.40
N ASP A 17 14.15 -4.10 -3.26
CA ASP A 17 14.32 -2.67 -2.98
C ASP A 17 13.42 -2.21 -1.83
N CYS A 18 12.14 -2.57 -1.86
CA CYS A 18 11.21 -2.23 -0.79
C CYS A 18 11.66 -2.83 0.53
N SER A 19 11.91 -4.13 0.56
CA SER A 19 12.32 -4.88 1.75
C SER A 19 13.59 -4.31 2.38
N ALA A 20 14.62 -4.04 1.57
CA ALA A 20 15.87 -3.46 2.05
C ALA A 20 15.69 -2.07 2.66
N SER A 21 14.72 -1.30 2.16
CA SER A 21 14.46 0.06 2.64
C SER A 21 13.79 0.13 4.01
N LEU A 22 13.11 -0.93 4.44
CA LEU A 22 12.30 -0.89 5.66
C LEU A 22 13.14 -0.83 6.95
N GLY A 23 14.30 -1.49 6.98
CA GLY A 23 15.17 -1.52 8.15
C GLY A 23 14.56 -2.19 9.39
N ARG A 24 13.48 -2.95 9.24
CA ARG A 24 12.75 -3.63 10.32
C ARG A 24 12.08 -4.91 9.85
N GLU A 25 11.64 -5.72 10.81
CA GLU A 25 10.90 -6.95 10.50
C GLU A 25 9.62 -6.66 9.70
N HIS A 26 9.36 -7.51 8.73
CA HIS A 26 8.20 -7.42 7.87
C HIS A 26 7.82 -8.80 7.32
N ILE A 27 6.63 -8.88 6.75
CA ILE A 27 6.16 -10.06 6.02
C ILE A 27 6.01 -9.68 4.54
N ALA A 28 6.56 -10.48 3.64
CA ALA A 28 6.28 -10.36 2.21
C ALA A 28 5.25 -11.42 1.81
N VAL A 29 4.12 -10.96 1.26
CA VAL A 29 3.10 -11.84 0.69
C VAL A 29 3.28 -11.82 -0.82
N VAL A 30 3.85 -12.90 -1.35
CA VAL A 30 4.21 -13.02 -2.76
C VAL A 30 3.23 -13.97 -3.44
N SER A 31 2.41 -13.44 -4.33
CA SER A 31 1.45 -14.23 -5.10
C SER A 31 1.07 -13.52 -6.39
N PHE A 32 0.57 -14.25 -7.38
CA PHE A 32 -0.04 -13.66 -8.59
C PHE A 32 -1.44 -13.08 -8.33
N GLY A 33 -1.99 -13.30 -7.13
CA GLY A 33 -3.24 -12.67 -6.72
C GLY A 33 -3.11 -11.16 -6.60
N PHE A 34 -4.25 -10.47 -6.67
CA PHE A 34 -4.33 -9.03 -6.50
C PHE A 34 -4.15 -8.63 -5.03
N GLU A 35 -3.97 -7.33 -4.75
CA GLU A 35 -3.70 -6.84 -3.40
C GLU A 35 -4.76 -7.23 -2.36
N LEU A 36 -6.04 -7.29 -2.75
CA LEU A 36 -7.09 -7.77 -1.85
C LEU A 36 -6.88 -9.23 -1.41
N ALA A 37 -6.35 -10.09 -2.29
CA ALA A 37 -5.98 -11.46 -1.91
C ALA A 37 -4.84 -11.48 -0.89
N LYS A 38 -3.90 -10.55 -0.97
CA LYS A 38 -2.80 -10.41 -0.03
C LYS A 38 -3.28 -9.88 1.33
N ILE A 39 -4.18 -8.92 1.33
CA ILE A 39 -4.85 -8.43 2.56
C ILE A 39 -5.64 -9.58 3.21
N ARG A 40 -6.37 -10.37 2.43
CA ARG A 40 -7.04 -11.57 2.93
C ARG A 40 -6.05 -12.53 3.58
N TRP A 41 -4.90 -12.79 2.94
CA TRP A 41 -3.87 -13.64 3.50
C TRP A 41 -3.43 -13.16 4.90
N VAL A 42 -3.23 -11.86 5.08
CA VAL A 42 -2.90 -11.27 6.40
C VAL A 42 -3.99 -11.56 7.42
N MET A 43 -5.25 -11.40 7.03
CA MET A 43 -6.39 -11.66 7.91
C MET A 43 -6.48 -13.12 8.34
N GLU A 44 -6.16 -14.04 7.44
CA GLU A 44 -6.25 -15.48 7.67
C GLU A 44 -5.02 -16.06 8.39
N ASN A 45 -3.85 -15.48 8.22
CA ASN A 45 -2.57 -16.04 8.68
C ASN A 45 -1.91 -15.29 9.84
N THR A 46 -2.45 -14.16 10.27
CA THR A 46 -1.96 -13.40 11.42
C THR A 46 -3.11 -13.05 12.34
N SER A 47 -2.77 -12.65 13.57
CA SER A 47 -3.74 -12.15 14.56
C SER A 47 -3.53 -10.68 14.89
N VAL A 48 -2.73 -9.96 14.11
CA VAL A 48 -2.44 -8.55 14.36
C VAL A 48 -3.70 -7.71 14.23
N ASN A 49 -3.87 -6.77 15.15
CA ASN A 49 -5.02 -5.85 15.15
C ASN A 49 -4.87 -4.71 14.15
N ARG A 50 -3.63 -4.44 13.74
CA ARG A 50 -3.29 -3.30 12.89
C ARG A 50 -2.01 -3.60 12.12
N PHE A 51 -1.98 -3.30 10.83
CA PHE A 51 -0.80 -3.53 9.99
C PHE A 51 -0.64 -2.46 8.91
N LEU A 52 0.60 -2.12 8.61
CA LEU A 52 0.96 -1.30 7.45
C LEU A 52 1.06 -2.20 6.22
N PHE A 53 0.26 -1.92 5.19
CA PHE A 53 0.37 -2.57 3.90
C PHE A 53 1.05 -1.65 2.89
N LEU A 54 2.05 -2.18 2.19
CA LEU A 54 2.77 -1.50 1.10
C LEU A 54 2.80 -2.41 -0.12
N GLN A 55 2.62 -1.84 -1.31
CA GLN A 55 3.07 -2.51 -2.53
C GLN A 55 4.59 -2.44 -2.61
N ASP A 56 5.20 -3.39 -3.31
CA ASP A 56 6.65 -3.52 -3.47
C ASP A 56 7.34 -2.35 -4.19
N SER A 57 6.58 -1.43 -4.77
CA SER A 57 7.08 -0.22 -5.42
C SER A 57 7.18 1.00 -4.50
N TRP A 58 7.02 0.81 -3.21
CA TRP A 58 7.36 1.80 -2.18
C TRP A 58 8.77 1.59 -1.66
N VAL A 59 9.49 2.68 -1.42
CA VAL A 59 10.80 2.67 -0.77
C VAL A 59 10.80 3.73 0.35
N ILE A 60 11.19 3.33 1.54
CA ILE A 60 11.33 4.22 2.69
C ILE A 60 12.73 4.84 2.63
N LYS A 61 12.81 6.16 2.60
CA LYS A 61 14.08 6.90 2.45
C LYS A 61 14.71 7.30 3.78
N SER A 62 13.91 7.34 4.84
CA SER A 62 14.35 7.84 6.14
C SER A 62 13.60 7.17 7.28
N ASP A 63 14.29 6.88 8.37
CA ASP A 63 13.71 6.33 9.60
C ASP A 63 12.67 7.28 10.24
N LYS A 64 12.71 8.57 9.90
CA LYS A 64 11.68 9.55 10.31
C LYS A 64 10.27 9.18 9.81
N PHE A 65 10.16 8.34 8.78
CA PHE A 65 8.89 7.78 8.35
C PHE A 65 8.21 7.01 9.48
N TRP A 66 8.98 6.19 10.19
CA TRP A 66 8.46 5.39 11.30
C TRP A 66 8.06 6.25 12.47
N ASP A 67 8.87 7.25 12.82
CA ASP A 67 8.56 8.21 13.89
C ASP A 67 7.27 8.97 13.57
N LEU A 68 7.06 9.34 12.32
CA LEU A 68 5.83 9.97 11.87
C LEU A 68 4.64 9.03 11.97
N LEU A 69 4.78 7.79 11.45
CA LEU A 69 3.70 6.82 11.44
C LEU A 69 3.22 6.45 12.85
N GLU A 70 4.15 6.33 13.79
CA GLU A 70 3.88 5.96 15.18
C GLU A 70 3.14 7.05 15.98
N GLN A 71 3.06 8.28 15.48
CA GLN A 71 2.29 9.35 16.10
C GLN A 71 0.77 9.20 15.94
N PHE A 72 0.32 8.34 15.03
CA PHE A 72 -1.08 8.17 14.71
C PHE A 72 -1.60 6.82 15.16
N GLU A 73 -2.77 6.84 15.77
CA GLU A 73 -3.57 5.65 16.06
C GLU A 73 -4.63 5.46 14.98
N GLY A 74 -5.20 4.26 14.91
CA GLY A 74 -6.25 3.96 13.96
C GLY A 74 -5.75 3.77 12.53
N SER A 75 -6.62 4.05 11.57
CA SER A 75 -6.34 3.91 10.15
C SER A 75 -5.57 5.12 9.62
N VAL A 76 -4.53 4.85 8.82
CA VAL A 76 -3.67 5.88 8.24
C VAL A 76 -3.48 5.57 6.76
N ALA A 77 -3.84 6.51 5.87
CA ALA A 77 -3.55 6.41 4.45
C ALA A 77 -2.22 7.11 4.14
N LEU A 78 -1.34 6.50 3.36
CA LEU A 78 -0.12 7.20 2.92
C LEU A 78 -0.45 8.29 1.92
N THR A 79 -1.39 8.03 1.01
CA THR A 79 -1.84 8.99 0.00
C THR A 79 -3.36 9.04 -0.09
N ARG A 80 -3.88 10.07 -0.76
CA ARG A 80 -5.30 10.24 -1.03
C ARG A 80 -5.63 10.20 -2.53
N ASP A 81 -4.65 10.12 -3.40
CA ASP A 81 -4.84 10.20 -4.84
C ASP A 81 -4.80 8.78 -5.47
N PRO A 82 -5.79 8.39 -6.24
CA PRO A 82 -7.06 9.07 -6.56
C PRO A 82 -8.14 8.94 -5.47
N TYR A 83 -7.89 8.17 -4.42
CA TYR A 83 -8.77 7.93 -3.28
C TYR A 83 -7.93 7.66 -2.03
N PHE A 84 -8.55 7.65 -0.85
CA PHE A 84 -7.86 7.23 0.39
C PHE A 84 -7.26 5.83 0.22
N PHE A 85 -6.07 5.63 0.73
CA PHE A 85 -5.27 4.42 0.55
C PHE A 85 -4.88 4.15 -0.91
N GLY A 86 -4.64 5.17 -1.70
CA GLY A 86 -4.18 5.02 -3.08
C GLY A 86 -3.03 4.01 -3.18
N CYS A 87 -3.09 3.11 -4.14
CA CYS A 87 -2.18 1.97 -4.26
C CYS A 87 -2.13 1.08 -3.00
N TYR A 88 -3.24 0.94 -2.29
CA TYR A 88 -3.37 0.18 -1.04
C TYR A 88 -2.43 0.62 0.10
N ALA A 89 -1.65 1.67 -0.06
CA ALA A 89 -0.63 2.06 0.90
C ALA A 89 -1.24 2.69 2.15
N GLY A 90 -1.09 2.03 3.29
CA GLY A 90 -1.58 2.56 4.54
C GLY A 90 -1.67 1.54 5.67
N VAL A 91 -2.06 2.03 6.83
CA VAL A 91 -2.31 1.24 8.03
C VAL A 91 -3.79 0.90 8.10
N TYR A 92 -4.06 -0.39 8.11
CA TYR A 92 -5.41 -0.96 8.20
C TYR A 92 -5.65 -1.55 9.59
N GLU A 93 -6.90 -1.47 10.03
CA GLU A 93 -7.37 -2.03 11.29
C GLU A 93 -8.18 -3.30 11.04
N ARG A 94 -7.81 -4.38 11.71
CA ARG A 94 -8.47 -5.69 11.57
C ARG A 94 -9.97 -5.61 11.77
N HIS A 95 -10.43 -4.93 12.84
CA HIS A 95 -11.85 -4.87 13.17
C HIS A 95 -12.70 -4.19 12.10
N VAL A 96 -12.11 -3.25 11.34
CA VAL A 96 -12.79 -2.61 10.20
C VAL A 96 -12.89 -3.60 9.03
N ILE A 97 -11.80 -4.30 8.74
CA ILE A 97 -11.78 -5.32 7.67
C ILE A 97 -12.75 -6.46 8.00
N ASP A 98 -12.79 -6.93 9.25
CA ASP A 98 -13.74 -7.97 9.70
C ASP A 98 -15.20 -7.55 9.47
N ARG A 99 -15.49 -6.27 9.66
CA ARG A 99 -16.85 -5.73 9.46
C ARG A 99 -17.26 -5.70 7.99
N ILE A 100 -16.37 -5.34 7.08
CA ILE A 100 -16.69 -5.17 5.65
C ILE A 100 -16.38 -6.42 4.81
N GLY A 101 -15.51 -7.30 5.30
CA GLY A 101 -14.99 -8.46 4.56
C GLY A 101 -13.96 -8.09 3.49
N VAL A 102 -13.39 -9.11 2.87
CA VAL A 102 -12.47 -8.97 1.74
C VAL A 102 -13.02 -9.76 0.54
N PRO A 103 -13.39 -9.09 -0.57
CA PRO A 103 -13.96 -9.79 -1.72
C PRO A 103 -12.93 -10.66 -2.43
N VAL A 104 -13.40 -11.66 -3.15
CA VAL A 104 -12.59 -12.47 -4.07
C VAL A 104 -12.48 -11.74 -5.40
N VAL A 105 -11.25 -11.53 -5.87
CA VAL A 105 -10.95 -10.90 -7.15
C VAL A 105 -10.60 -11.98 -8.16
N THR A 106 -11.27 -11.98 -9.30
CA THR A 106 -11.12 -13.02 -10.33
C THR A 106 -10.34 -12.56 -11.57
N ASP A 107 -10.35 -11.28 -11.88
CA ASP A 107 -9.64 -10.71 -13.03
C ASP A 107 -9.19 -9.26 -12.78
N LYS A 108 -8.30 -8.75 -13.64
CA LYS A 108 -7.69 -7.43 -13.48
C LYS A 108 -8.68 -6.28 -13.64
N ALA A 109 -9.59 -6.35 -14.59
CA ALA A 109 -10.57 -5.28 -14.83
C ALA A 109 -11.51 -5.15 -13.62
N HIS A 110 -11.97 -6.29 -13.11
CA HIS A 110 -12.79 -6.37 -11.91
C HIS A 110 -12.03 -5.91 -10.65
N SER A 111 -10.71 -6.18 -10.58
CA SER A 111 -9.90 -5.78 -9.43
C SER A 111 -9.87 -4.28 -9.19
N ILE A 112 -9.82 -3.47 -10.26
CA ILE A 112 -9.78 -2.01 -10.15
C ILE A 112 -11.09 -1.46 -9.55
N LEU A 113 -12.22 -1.97 -10.03
CA LEU A 113 -13.53 -1.56 -9.53
C LEU A 113 -13.72 -2.00 -8.07
N LEU A 114 -13.34 -3.23 -7.74
CA LEU A 114 -13.41 -3.75 -6.38
C LEU A 114 -12.47 -3.01 -5.42
N GLU A 115 -11.28 -2.62 -5.86
CA GLU A 115 -10.34 -1.83 -5.08
C GLU A 115 -10.97 -0.51 -4.63
N ILE A 116 -11.53 0.23 -5.57
CA ILE A 116 -12.15 1.53 -5.30
C ILE A 116 -13.36 1.35 -4.36
N ASP A 117 -14.25 0.40 -4.65
CA ASP A 117 -15.43 0.14 -3.84
C ASP A 117 -15.06 -0.35 -2.43
N TRP A 118 -14.09 -1.24 -2.32
CA TRP A 118 -13.66 -1.77 -1.02
C TRP A 118 -13.07 -0.67 -0.13
N HIS A 119 -12.21 0.20 -0.67
CA HIS A 119 -11.66 1.32 0.09
C HIS A 119 -12.72 2.34 0.49
N ARG A 120 -13.70 2.62 -0.38
CA ARG A 120 -14.85 3.46 -0.03
C ARG A 120 -15.62 2.87 1.17
N ARG A 121 -15.92 1.58 1.13
CA ARG A 121 -16.59 0.87 2.25
C ARG A 121 -15.73 0.85 3.51
N TYR A 122 -14.41 0.69 3.36
CA TYR A 122 -13.47 0.77 4.47
C TYR A 122 -13.56 2.13 5.16
N VAL A 123 -13.47 3.21 4.41
CA VAL A 123 -13.55 4.58 4.94
C VAL A 123 -14.93 4.87 5.55
N GLU A 124 -16.01 4.39 4.96
CA GLU A 124 -17.36 4.52 5.54
C GLU A 124 -17.44 3.82 6.91
N ALA A 125 -16.79 2.69 7.08
CA ALA A 125 -16.79 1.93 8.33
C ALA A 125 -15.83 2.48 9.40
N SER A 126 -14.66 2.99 8.98
CA SER A 126 -13.61 3.48 9.89
C SER A 126 -13.69 4.98 10.18
N GLY A 127 -14.36 5.75 9.32
CA GLY A 127 -14.18 7.19 9.21
C GLY A 127 -12.99 7.55 8.31
N GLU A 128 -12.84 8.83 7.97
CA GLU A 128 -11.71 9.29 7.16
C GLU A 128 -10.37 9.04 7.87
N PRO A 129 -9.41 8.37 7.22
CA PRO A 129 -8.10 8.14 7.80
C PRO A 129 -7.28 9.43 7.83
N THR A 130 -6.27 9.47 8.72
CA THR A 130 -5.21 10.47 8.59
C THR A 130 -4.44 10.20 7.28
N VAL A 131 -4.15 11.24 6.51
CA VAL A 131 -3.33 11.16 5.30
C VAL A 131 -1.95 11.72 5.58
N LEU A 132 -0.90 10.90 5.46
CA LEU A 132 0.46 11.33 5.77
C LEU A 132 1.06 12.24 4.68
N PHE A 133 0.83 11.89 3.41
CA PHE A 133 1.48 12.54 2.27
C PHE A 133 0.45 12.99 1.23
N PRO A 134 -0.37 13.99 1.53
CA PRO A 134 -1.38 14.50 0.59
C PRO A 134 -0.76 15.11 -0.68
N GLU A 135 0.53 15.47 -0.63
CA GLU A 135 1.29 16.00 -1.76
C GLU A 135 1.71 14.94 -2.79
N LEU A 136 1.70 13.66 -2.44
CA LEU A 136 2.07 12.57 -3.35
C LEU A 136 0.92 12.22 -4.29
N THR A 137 0.78 13.03 -5.32
CA THR A 137 -0.24 12.91 -6.37
C THR A 137 0.41 12.80 -7.74
N ASP A 138 -0.30 12.28 -8.72
CA ASP A 138 0.20 12.17 -10.11
C ASP A 138 0.59 13.54 -10.67
N LYS A 139 -0.15 14.59 -10.30
CA LYS A 139 0.14 15.97 -10.73
C LYS A 139 1.46 16.51 -10.18
N ASN A 140 1.89 15.98 -9.04
CA ASN A 140 3.13 16.40 -8.37
C ASN A 140 4.27 15.40 -8.61
N ALA A 141 4.14 14.50 -9.59
CA ALA A 141 5.23 13.59 -9.95
C ALA A 141 6.49 14.37 -10.29
N THR A 142 7.62 13.98 -9.68
CA THR A 142 8.90 14.67 -9.84
C THR A 142 9.62 14.27 -11.11
N ASP A 143 9.33 13.09 -11.64
CA ASP A 143 9.96 12.57 -12.85
C ASP A 143 9.17 11.39 -13.43
N VAL A 144 9.56 10.95 -14.61
CA VAL A 144 9.14 9.73 -15.26
C VAL A 144 10.38 8.93 -15.61
N VAL A 145 10.59 7.79 -14.94
CA VAL A 145 11.80 7.00 -15.13
C VAL A 145 11.50 5.54 -15.42
N GLU A 146 12.36 4.91 -16.20
CA GLU A 146 12.37 3.47 -16.36
C GLU A 146 13.14 2.82 -15.20
N ARG A 147 12.47 1.88 -14.50
CA ARG A 147 13.05 1.11 -13.42
C ARG A 147 12.53 -0.33 -13.48
N HIS A 148 13.45 -1.30 -13.37
CA HIS A 148 13.14 -2.72 -13.46
C HIS A 148 12.27 -3.08 -14.69
N GLY A 149 12.61 -2.51 -15.84
CA GLY A 149 11.93 -2.76 -17.12
C GLY A 149 10.55 -2.13 -17.27
N ARG A 150 10.16 -1.21 -16.37
CA ARG A 150 8.88 -0.51 -16.42
C ARG A 150 9.05 1.00 -16.32
N LYS A 151 8.20 1.72 -17.05
CA LYS A 151 8.09 3.16 -16.96
C LYS A 151 7.23 3.56 -15.77
N ASN A 152 7.70 4.47 -14.94
CA ASN A 152 7.03 4.87 -13.72
C ASN A 152 7.00 6.37 -13.55
N LEU A 153 5.90 6.88 -12.99
CA LEU A 153 5.88 8.18 -12.34
C LEU A 153 6.62 8.07 -10.99
N VAL A 154 7.45 9.05 -10.69
CA VAL A 154 8.14 9.14 -9.41
C VAL A 154 7.37 10.09 -8.51
N LEU A 155 6.78 9.54 -7.44
CA LEU A 155 6.11 10.32 -6.39
C LEU A 155 7.01 10.26 -5.16
N GLU A 156 7.66 11.35 -4.82
CA GLU A 156 8.60 11.34 -3.69
C GLU A 156 8.57 12.62 -2.86
N ASN A 157 8.98 12.45 -1.61
CA ASN A 157 9.32 13.50 -0.67
C ASN A 157 10.59 13.09 0.10
N ASP A 158 10.88 13.75 1.22
CA ASP A 158 12.07 13.44 2.02
C ASP A 158 12.03 12.09 2.72
N LEU A 159 10.84 11.51 2.89
CA LEU A 159 10.64 10.29 3.69
C LEU A 159 10.45 9.03 2.84
N VAL A 160 9.83 9.15 1.68
CA VAL A 160 9.43 8.00 0.85
C VAL A 160 9.56 8.30 -0.64
N VAL A 161 9.66 7.24 -1.43
CA VAL A 161 9.41 7.28 -2.87
C VAL A 161 8.45 6.16 -3.26
N LYS A 162 7.48 6.50 -4.12
CA LYS A 162 6.59 5.56 -4.80
C LYS A 162 6.89 5.57 -6.28
N TRP A 163 7.22 4.41 -6.81
CA TRP A 163 7.35 4.17 -8.25
C TRP A 163 6.00 3.71 -8.79
N LYS A 164 5.23 4.63 -9.34
CA LYS A 164 3.88 4.34 -9.83
C LYS A 164 3.92 3.99 -11.32
N GLY A 165 3.53 2.78 -11.67
CA GLY A 165 3.50 2.34 -13.07
C GLY A 165 2.62 3.25 -13.93
N THR A 166 3.12 3.62 -15.10
CA THR A 166 2.32 4.27 -16.13
C THR A 166 1.72 3.18 -17.01
N TRP A 167 0.42 3.20 -17.13
CA TRP A 167 -0.31 2.35 -18.05
C TRP A 167 -0.28 3.00 -19.43
N CYS A 168 0.58 2.52 -20.26
CA CYS A 168 0.59 2.89 -21.68
C CYS A 168 -0.05 1.78 -22.49
#